data_9aff2fb304a0b5389e7dcc3a8f8d0cce
#
_entry.id   9aff2fb304a0b5389e7dcc3a8f8d0cce
#
_cell.length_a   1.000
_cell.length_b   1.000
_cell.length_c   1.000
_cell.angle_alpha   90.00
_cell.angle_beta   90.00
_cell.angle_gamma   90.00
#
_symmetry.space_group_name_H-M   'P 1'
#
loop_
_entity.id
_entity.type
_entity.pdbx_description
1 polymer ?
#
loop_
_entity_poly.entity_id
_entity_poly.type
_entity_poly.pdbx_seq_one_letter_code
_entity_poly.pdbx_strand_id
1 'polypeptide(L)'
;MTDEEIISLFWHRNEDAIAETDVLYGRRLRRLSVGILQNAEDSEEVVSDTYLKTWNAIPKARPRYFYAYLAAICRNLSLNLLDWNRAAKRKAEVIPITQELEQCVPDPKQDESADGREIMGQLNAFLETLPKDSRLIFLRRYWYADSVSAIAKRYHMTESKVKMQLMRTRNQLKTHLEKAGIQI
;
A
#
# COMPACT_ATOMS: atom_id res chain seq x y z
N MET A 1 3.38 -19.55 13.56
CA MET A 1 2.02 -19.11 13.91
C MET A 1 1.31 -18.69 12.63
N THR A 2 0.02 -18.97 12.50
CA THR A 2 -0.78 -18.58 11.31
C THR A 2 -1.30 -17.14 11.44
N ASP A 3 -1.77 -16.54 10.34
CA ASP A 3 -2.39 -15.21 10.36
C ASP A 3 -3.60 -15.16 11.31
N GLU A 4 -4.42 -16.21 11.30
CA GLU A 4 -5.62 -16.30 12.14
C GLU A 4 -5.28 -16.35 13.63
N GLU A 5 -4.23 -17.09 14.00
CA GLU A 5 -3.75 -17.17 15.38
C GLU A 5 -3.24 -15.80 15.85
N ILE A 6 -2.46 -15.10 15.04
CA ILE A 6 -1.95 -13.76 15.36
C ILE A 6 -3.11 -12.77 15.49
N ILE A 7 -4.06 -12.77 14.54
CA ILE A 7 -5.26 -11.92 14.62
C ILE A 7 -6.04 -12.20 15.90
N SER A 8 -6.16 -13.47 16.32
CA SER A 8 -6.80 -13.84 17.57
C SER A 8 -6.10 -13.26 18.79
N LEU A 9 -4.77 -13.24 18.83
CA LEU A 9 -4.01 -12.56 19.88
C LEU A 9 -4.36 -11.07 19.99
N PHE A 10 -4.41 -10.36 18.85
CA PHE A 10 -4.86 -8.96 18.81
C PHE A 10 -6.29 -8.78 19.36
N TRP A 11 -7.19 -9.70 19.04
CA TRP A 11 -8.57 -9.70 19.54
C TRP A 11 -8.64 -9.83 21.05
N HIS A 12 -7.83 -10.72 21.63
CA HIS A 12 -7.74 -10.95 23.06
C HIS A 12 -6.85 -9.96 23.81
N ARG A 13 -6.34 -8.93 23.10
CA ARG A 13 -5.42 -7.94 23.68
C ARG A 13 -4.18 -8.57 24.32
N ASN A 14 -3.68 -9.64 23.75
CA ASN A 14 -2.43 -10.26 24.16
C ASN A 14 -1.26 -9.56 23.47
N GLU A 15 -0.30 -9.07 24.26
CA GLU A 15 0.87 -8.32 23.78
C GLU A 15 1.79 -9.15 22.87
N ASP A 16 1.78 -10.48 23.00
CA ASP A 16 2.50 -11.40 22.13
C ASP A 16 2.12 -11.20 20.64
N ALA A 17 0.93 -10.67 20.36
CA ALA A 17 0.47 -10.38 19.02
C ALA A 17 1.47 -9.50 18.23
N ILE A 18 2.09 -8.53 18.90
CA ILE A 18 3.06 -7.61 18.28
C ILE A 18 4.36 -8.35 17.99
N ALA A 19 4.87 -9.12 18.96
CA ALA A 19 6.09 -9.87 18.82
C ALA A 19 5.99 -10.91 17.69
N GLU A 20 4.88 -11.68 17.66
CA GLU A 20 4.64 -12.67 16.62
C GLU A 20 4.47 -12.03 15.21
N THR A 21 3.84 -10.86 15.16
CA THR A 21 3.74 -10.09 13.92
C THR A 21 5.10 -9.63 13.43
N ASP A 22 5.98 -9.17 14.33
CA ASP A 22 7.33 -8.75 13.96
C ASP A 22 8.18 -9.93 13.48
N VAL A 23 8.10 -11.07 14.16
CA VAL A 23 8.81 -12.30 13.74
C VAL A 23 8.41 -12.71 12.32
N LEU A 24 7.11 -12.69 12.01
CA LEU A 24 6.60 -13.18 10.72
C LEU A 24 6.72 -12.14 9.60
N TYR A 25 6.48 -10.87 9.88
CA TYR A 25 6.33 -9.83 8.86
C TYR A 25 7.26 -8.62 9.00
N GLY A 26 7.95 -8.48 10.14
CA GLY A 26 8.76 -7.30 10.45
C GLY A 26 9.82 -7.02 9.38
N ARG A 27 10.56 -8.05 8.94
CA ARG A 27 11.58 -7.90 7.88
C ARG A 27 10.98 -7.37 6.57
N ARG A 28 9.79 -7.86 6.20
CA ARG A 28 9.10 -7.44 4.97
C ARG A 28 8.56 -6.02 5.08
N LEU A 29 8.03 -5.65 6.24
CA LEU A 29 7.53 -4.29 6.51
C LEU A 29 8.67 -3.27 6.53
N ARG A 30 9.81 -3.60 7.16
CA ARG A 30 11.01 -2.75 7.15
C ARG A 30 11.51 -2.53 5.72
N ARG A 31 11.61 -3.60 4.93
CA ARG A 31 12.03 -3.49 3.51
C ARG A 31 11.07 -2.60 2.72
N LEU A 32 9.76 -2.74 2.92
CA LEU A 32 8.74 -1.89 2.29
C LEU A 32 8.92 -0.42 2.67
N SER A 33 9.09 -0.12 3.96
CA SER A 33 9.25 1.25 4.44
C SER A 33 10.57 1.87 3.98
N VAL A 34 11.70 1.13 4.07
CA VAL A 34 13.01 1.59 3.59
C VAL A 34 12.97 1.90 2.10
N GLY A 35 12.28 1.09 1.29
CA GLY A 35 12.10 1.34 -0.15
C GLY A 35 11.41 2.67 -0.46
N ILE A 36 10.55 3.15 0.44
CA ILE A 36 9.83 4.43 0.30
C ILE A 36 10.62 5.60 0.89
N LEU A 37 11.14 5.44 2.12
CA LEU A 37 11.75 6.52 2.91
C LEU A 37 13.24 6.69 2.64
N GLN A 38 13.91 5.62 2.19
CA GLN A 38 15.37 5.54 2.02
C GLN A 38 16.13 5.92 3.31
N ASN A 39 15.50 5.68 4.46
CA ASN A 39 16.03 5.95 5.80
C ASN A 39 15.64 4.78 6.72
N ALA A 40 16.62 4.12 7.32
CA ALA A 40 16.37 2.95 8.16
C ALA A 40 15.73 3.32 9.51
N GLU A 41 16.13 4.43 10.13
CA GLU A 41 15.62 4.91 11.41
C GLU A 41 14.13 5.29 11.31
N ASP A 42 13.78 6.16 10.35
CA ASP A 42 12.39 6.50 10.05
C ASP A 42 11.55 5.25 9.72
N SER A 43 12.15 4.24 9.10
CA SER A 43 11.46 3.01 8.74
C SER A 43 11.15 2.11 9.94
N GLU A 44 12.03 2.04 10.93
CA GLU A 44 11.76 1.34 12.19
C GLU A 44 10.61 2.01 12.96
N GLU A 45 10.59 3.35 13.01
CA GLU A 45 9.50 4.11 13.61
C GLU A 45 8.16 3.80 12.91
N VAL A 46 8.14 3.85 11.59
CA VAL A 46 6.94 3.53 10.79
C VAL A 46 6.46 2.10 11.03
N VAL A 47 7.36 1.13 11.18
CA VAL A 47 6.97 -0.26 11.45
C VAL A 47 6.36 -0.37 12.85
N SER A 48 6.95 0.27 13.85
CA SER A 48 6.39 0.34 15.21
C SER A 48 5.01 0.98 15.24
N ASP A 49 4.84 2.08 14.53
CA ASP A 49 3.54 2.76 14.35
C ASP A 49 2.51 1.89 13.61
N THR A 50 2.97 1.04 12.67
CA THR A 50 2.12 0.07 11.99
C THR A 50 1.53 -0.94 12.99
N TYR A 51 2.34 -1.44 13.92
CA TYR A 51 1.86 -2.35 14.96
C TYR A 51 0.88 -1.67 15.91
N LEU A 52 1.19 -0.46 16.35
CA LEU A 52 0.31 0.31 17.22
C LEU A 52 -1.06 0.61 16.55
N LYS A 53 -1.05 1.00 15.29
CA LYS A 53 -2.30 1.21 14.53
C LYS A 53 -3.08 -0.08 14.35
N THR A 54 -2.40 -1.18 14.09
CA THR A 54 -3.02 -2.50 13.98
C THR A 54 -3.65 -2.92 15.31
N TRP A 55 -2.92 -2.74 16.41
CA TRP A 55 -3.42 -2.97 17.77
C TRP A 55 -4.71 -2.20 18.04
N ASN A 56 -4.76 -0.94 17.70
CA ASN A 56 -5.93 -0.10 17.94
C ASN A 56 -7.12 -0.41 17.01
N ALA A 57 -6.86 -0.92 15.82
CA ALA A 57 -7.87 -1.13 14.79
C ALA A 57 -8.52 -2.52 14.81
N ILE A 58 -7.80 -3.57 15.15
CA ILE A 58 -8.27 -4.97 15.02
C ILE A 58 -9.54 -5.28 15.79
N PRO A 59 -9.86 -4.75 16.98
CA PRO A 59 -11.14 -5.05 17.60
C PRO A 59 -12.35 -4.67 16.73
N LYS A 60 -12.18 -3.73 15.80
CA LYS A 60 -13.22 -3.31 14.85
C LYS A 60 -12.97 -3.82 13.43
N ALA A 61 -11.71 -4.00 13.05
CA ALA A 61 -11.30 -4.50 11.75
C ALA A 61 -11.16 -6.03 11.78
N ARG A 62 -11.57 -6.68 10.68
CA ARG A 62 -11.40 -8.12 10.48
C ARG A 62 -10.65 -8.34 9.16
N PRO A 63 -9.32 -8.20 9.14
CA PRO A 63 -8.56 -8.35 7.92
C PRO A 63 -8.60 -9.81 7.44
N ARG A 64 -8.95 -10.02 6.17
CA ARG A 64 -8.94 -11.33 5.54
C ARG A 64 -7.53 -11.77 5.15
N TYR A 65 -6.69 -10.80 4.78
CA TYR A 65 -5.29 -11.00 4.40
C TYR A 65 -4.44 -10.11 5.29
N PHE A 66 -3.85 -10.71 6.33
CA PHE A 66 -3.21 -9.96 7.41
C PHE A 66 -1.99 -9.17 6.93
N TYR A 67 -1.09 -9.81 6.18
CA TYR A 67 0.08 -9.10 5.63
C TYR A 67 -0.33 -7.91 4.73
N ALA A 68 -1.31 -8.08 3.85
CA ALA A 68 -1.77 -7.01 2.98
C ALA A 68 -2.34 -5.82 3.78
N TYR A 69 -3.02 -6.12 4.90
CA TYR A 69 -3.53 -5.11 5.83
C TYR A 69 -2.39 -4.33 6.50
N LEU A 70 -1.38 -5.04 7.04
CA LEU A 70 -0.19 -4.42 7.64
C LEU A 70 0.59 -3.59 6.61
N ALA A 71 0.82 -4.13 5.43
CA ALA A 71 1.54 -3.45 4.35
C ALA A 71 0.82 -2.17 3.89
N ALA A 72 -0.52 -2.16 3.85
CA ALA A 72 -1.29 -0.95 3.54
C ALA A 72 -1.11 0.14 4.59
N ILE A 73 -1.13 -0.22 5.88
CA ILE A 73 -0.88 0.73 6.98
C ILE A 73 0.55 1.26 6.93
N CYS A 74 1.54 0.36 6.83
CA CYS A 74 2.96 0.70 6.76
C CYS A 74 3.26 1.64 5.59
N ARG A 75 2.75 1.32 4.39
CA ARG A 75 2.92 2.17 3.20
C ARG A 75 2.31 3.55 3.38
N ASN A 76 1.09 3.63 3.93
CA ASN A 76 0.41 4.89 4.17
C ASN A 76 1.21 5.77 5.16
N LEU A 77 1.73 5.18 6.24
CA LEU A 77 2.57 5.88 7.20
C LEU A 77 3.88 6.37 6.56
N SER A 78 4.57 5.50 5.80
CA SER A 78 5.79 5.86 5.10
C SER A 78 5.56 7.03 4.13
N LEU A 79 4.49 6.99 3.34
CA LEU A 79 4.16 8.06 2.40
C LEU A 79 3.80 9.38 3.10
N ASN A 80 3.05 9.31 4.20
CA ASN A 80 2.73 10.50 4.99
C ASN A 80 3.99 11.14 5.58
N LEU A 81 4.92 10.33 6.11
CA LEU A 81 6.19 10.82 6.63
C LEU A 81 7.07 11.40 5.51
N LEU A 82 7.12 10.73 4.35
CA LEU A 82 7.83 11.23 3.17
C LEU A 82 7.26 12.59 2.72
N ASP A 83 5.93 12.73 2.66
CA ASP A 83 5.27 13.98 2.29
C ASP A 83 5.54 15.08 3.33
N TRP A 84 5.56 14.74 4.62
CA TRP A 84 5.90 15.68 5.70
C TRP A 84 7.37 16.12 5.59
N ASN A 85 8.31 15.19 5.42
CA ASN A 85 9.75 15.48 5.26
C ASN A 85 10.00 16.34 4.01
N ARG A 86 9.29 16.06 2.91
CA ARG A 86 9.34 16.86 1.67
C ARG A 86 8.71 18.22 1.86
N ALA A 87 7.61 18.36 2.58
CA ALA A 87 7.01 19.66 2.89
C ALA A 87 7.91 20.53 3.75
N ALA A 88 8.63 19.94 4.70
CA ALA A 88 9.65 20.62 5.48
C ALA A 88 10.84 21.11 4.61
N LYS A 89 11.23 20.34 3.58
CA LYS A 89 12.25 20.72 2.58
C LYS A 89 11.73 21.66 1.50
N ARG A 90 10.43 21.61 1.16
CA ARG A 90 9.74 22.33 0.06
C ARG A 90 9.47 23.81 0.29
N LYS A 91 10.07 24.45 1.28
CA LYS A 91 10.14 25.91 1.19
C LYS A 91 10.91 26.39 -0.06
N ALA A 92 11.38 25.49 -0.95
CA ALA A 92 12.25 25.79 -2.07
C ALA A 92 11.84 25.20 -3.46
N GLU A 93 11.03 24.14 -3.62
CA GLU A 93 10.76 23.59 -4.97
C GLU A 93 9.42 22.87 -5.13
N VAL A 94 8.68 23.20 -6.20
CA VAL A 94 7.43 22.52 -6.61
C VAL A 94 7.78 21.40 -7.60
N ILE A 95 7.67 20.14 -7.18
CA ILE A 95 7.88 18.97 -8.05
C ILE A 95 6.53 18.52 -8.65
N PRO A 96 6.44 18.26 -9.99
CA PRO A 96 5.23 17.77 -10.61
C PRO A 96 4.78 16.40 -10.06
N ILE A 97 3.49 16.23 -9.81
CA ILE A 97 2.85 15.02 -9.25
C ILE A 97 3.20 13.73 -10.02
N THR A 98 3.46 13.83 -11.33
CA THR A 98 3.88 12.72 -12.19
C THR A 98 5.21 12.10 -11.76
N GLN A 99 6.16 12.91 -11.34
CA GLN A 99 7.49 12.47 -10.92
C GLN A 99 7.46 11.78 -9.54
N GLU A 100 6.52 12.18 -8.66
CA GLU A 100 6.28 11.50 -7.38
C GLU A 100 5.70 10.09 -7.58
N LEU A 101 4.85 9.89 -8.57
CA LEU A 101 4.23 8.60 -8.86
C LEU A 101 5.20 7.62 -9.52
N GLU A 102 6.10 8.11 -10.38
CA GLU A 102 7.13 7.28 -11.01
C GLU A 102 8.16 6.75 -10.00
N GLN A 103 8.46 7.51 -8.95
CA GLN A 103 9.37 7.10 -7.87
C GLN A 103 8.73 6.13 -6.87
N CYS A 104 7.41 6.01 -6.84
CA CYS A 104 6.66 5.15 -5.91
C CYS A 104 6.21 3.82 -6.52
N VAL A 105 6.44 3.59 -7.82
CA VAL A 105 6.22 2.28 -8.44
C VAL A 105 7.31 1.35 -7.92
N PRO A 106 6.97 0.18 -7.33
CA PRO A 106 7.98 -0.75 -6.84
C PRO A 106 8.90 -1.14 -7.99
N ASP A 107 10.20 -1.13 -7.74
CA ASP A 107 11.16 -1.77 -8.65
C ASP A 107 10.76 -3.27 -8.75
N PRO A 108 10.49 -3.80 -9.95
CA PRO A 108 10.15 -5.22 -10.15
C PRO A 108 11.17 -6.19 -9.57
N LYS A 109 12.39 -5.71 -9.26
CA LYS A 109 13.47 -6.48 -8.65
C LYS A 109 13.31 -6.74 -7.14
N GLN A 110 12.28 -6.15 -6.49
CA GLN A 110 12.12 -6.27 -5.02
C GLN A 110 11.30 -7.47 -4.56
N ASP A 111 10.61 -8.16 -5.44
CA ASP A 111 9.94 -9.43 -5.10
C ASP A 111 10.86 -10.61 -5.41
N GLU A 112 11.28 -11.34 -4.36
CA GLU A 112 12.25 -12.44 -4.48
C GLU A 112 11.65 -13.71 -5.13
N SER A 113 10.32 -13.80 -5.26
CA SER A 113 9.66 -14.91 -5.96
C SER A 113 9.55 -14.63 -7.47
N ALA A 114 9.77 -15.68 -8.29
CA ALA A 114 9.59 -15.58 -9.75
C ALA A 114 8.16 -15.15 -10.10
N ASP A 115 7.17 -15.73 -9.41
CA ASP A 115 5.74 -15.45 -9.60
C ASP A 115 5.39 -13.99 -9.22
N GLY A 116 5.97 -13.46 -8.14
CA GLY A 116 5.78 -12.08 -7.72
C GLY A 116 6.31 -11.06 -8.74
N ARG A 117 7.46 -11.34 -9.35
CA ARG A 117 8.04 -10.49 -10.40
C ARG A 117 7.19 -10.49 -11.67
N GLU A 118 6.64 -11.64 -12.05
CA GLU A 118 5.78 -11.76 -13.22
C GLU A 118 4.48 -10.96 -13.00
N ILE A 119 3.81 -11.14 -11.85
CA ILE A 119 2.59 -10.41 -11.49
C ILE A 119 2.85 -8.89 -11.47
N MET A 120 3.98 -8.45 -10.90
CA MET A 120 4.35 -7.03 -10.89
C MET A 120 4.62 -6.48 -12.28
N GLY A 121 5.28 -7.26 -13.14
CA GLY A 121 5.48 -6.91 -14.54
C GLY A 121 4.15 -6.69 -15.27
N GLN A 122 3.21 -7.61 -15.11
CA GLN A 122 1.88 -7.52 -15.71
C GLN A 122 1.06 -6.34 -15.15
N LEU A 123 1.17 -6.09 -13.84
CA LEU A 123 0.51 -4.93 -13.23
C LEU A 123 1.05 -3.60 -13.78
N ASN A 124 2.37 -3.47 -13.92
CA ASN A 124 2.98 -2.26 -14.47
C ASN A 124 2.57 -2.06 -15.94
N ALA A 125 2.64 -3.12 -16.75
CA ALA A 125 2.18 -3.07 -18.15
C ALA A 125 0.70 -2.65 -18.23
N PHE A 126 -0.16 -3.19 -17.37
CA PHE A 126 -1.57 -2.79 -17.30
C PHE A 126 -1.73 -1.31 -16.92
N LEU A 127 -1.01 -0.83 -15.92
CA LEU A 127 -1.09 0.57 -15.47
C LEU A 127 -0.68 1.55 -16.59
N GLU A 128 0.26 1.17 -17.44
CA GLU A 128 0.68 1.98 -18.60
C GLU A 128 -0.43 2.11 -19.65
N THR A 129 -1.31 1.10 -19.80
CA THR A 129 -2.43 1.15 -20.74
C THR A 129 -3.59 2.03 -20.27
N LEU A 130 -3.64 2.38 -19.00
CA LEU A 130 -4.72 3.17 -18.43
C LEU A 130 -4.62 4.66 -18.80
N PRO A 131 -5.77 5.33 -19.04
CA PRO A 131 -5.82 6.79 -19.05
C PRO A 131 -5.25 7.36 -17.74
N LYS A 132 -4.59 8.52 -17.83
CA LYS A 132 -3.90 9.17 -16.71
C LYS A 132 -4.77 9.24 -15.44
N ASP A 133 -6.01 9.69 -15.56
CA ASP A 133 -6.91 9.85 -14.40
C ASP A 133 -7.27 8.52 -13.75
N SER A 134 -7.53 7.49 -14.58
CA SER A 134 -7.84 6.13 -14.08
C SER A 134 -6.65 5.54 -13.34
N ARG A 135 -5.45 5.70 -13.88
CA ARG A 135 -4.19 5.28 -13.27
C ARG A 135 -3.96 5.96 -11.92
N LEU A 136 -4.09 7.29 -11.88
CA LEU A 136 -3.92 8.06 -10.65
C LEU A 136 -4.92 7.66 -9.56
N ILE A 137 -6.21 7.52 -9.90
CA ILE A 137 -7.25 7.09 -8.95
C ILE A 137 -6.98 5.68 -8.45
N PHE A 138 -6.55 4.77 -9.33
CA PHE A 138 -6.21 3.40 -8.96
C PHE A 138 -5.00 3.36 -8.01
N LEU A 139 -3.90 4.04 -8.35
CA LEU A 139 -2.71 4.14 -7.51
C LEU A 139 -3.04 4.78 -6.16
N ARG A 140 -3.79 5.87 -6.12
CA ARG A 140 -4.22 6.51 -4.87
C ARG A 140 -4.97 5.55 -3.97
N ARG A 141 -5.87 4.73 -4.52
CA ARG A 141 -6.65 3.79 -3.74
C ARG A 141 -5.84 2.60 -3.24
N TYR A 142 -5.04 1.97 -4.12
CA TYR A 142 -4.42 0.67 -3.82
C TYR A 142 -2.96 0.79 -3.40
N TRP A 143 -2.28 1.82 -3.85
CA TRP A 143 -0.89 2.07 -3.50
C TRP A 143 -0.75 3.00 -2.30
N TYR A 144 -1.46 4.14 -2.31
CA TYR A 144 -1.42 5.13 -1.24
C TYR A 144 -2.45 4.87 -0.13
N ALA A 145 -3.34 3.89 -0.29
CA ALA A 145 -4.43 3.56 0.63
C ALA A 145 -5.38 4.74 0.94
N ASP A 146 -5.47 5.73 0.04
CA ASP A 146 -6.37 6.87 0.19
C ASP A 146 -7.83 6.40 0.28
N SER A 147 -8.63 7.07 1.11
CA SER A 147 -10.07 6.82 1.14
C SER A 147 -10.73 7.33 -0.15
N VAL A 148 -11.87 6.73 -0.52
CA VAL A 148 -12.66 7.21 -1.67
C VAL A 148 -13.02 8.68 -1.53
N SER A 149 -13.34 9.11 -0.32
CA SER A 149 -13.65 10.51 0.00
C SER A 149 -12.45 11.44 -0.22
N ALA A 150 -11.25 11.01 0.20
CA ALA A 150 -10.02 11.79 -0.02
C ALA A 150 -9.68 11.91 -1.52
N ILE A 151 -9.83 10.81 -2.27
CA ILE A 151 -9.64 10.81 -3.73
C ILE A 151 -10.66 11.73 -4.41
N ALA A 152 -11.94 11.63 -4.03
CA ALA A 152 -13.01 12.47 -4.57
C ALA A 152 -12.72 13.97 -4.36
N LYS A 153 -12.31 14.36 -3.15
CA LYS A 153 -11.91 15.75 -2.84
C LYS A 153 -10.69 16.19 -3.67
N ARG A 154 -9.66 15.37 -3.74
CA ARG A 154 -8.40 15.70 -4.45
C ARG A 154 -8.61 15.93 -5.94
N TYR A 155 -9.47 15.14 -6.59
CA TYR A 155 -9.72 15.21 -8.03
C TYR A 155 -11.02 15.94 -8.40
N HIS A 156 -11.66 16.62 -7.44
CA HIS A 156 -12.93 17.33 -7.65
C HIS A 156 -14.01 16.45 -8.30
N MET A 157 -14.13 15.22 -7.81
CA MET A 157 -15.09 14.21 -8.29
C MET A 157 -16.10 13.85 -7.19
N THR A 158 -17.22 13.24 -7.59
CA THR A 158 -18.13 12.61 -6.63
C THR A 158 -17.56 11.24 -6.20
N GLU A 159 -17.85 10.81 -4.98
CA GLU A 159 -17.45 9.48 -4.49
C GLU A 159 -18.00 8.35 -5.38
N SER A 160 -19.24 8.53 -5.88
CA SER A 160 -19.86 7.55 -6.80
C SER A 160 -19.05 7.41 -8.09
N LYS A 161 -18.55 8.52 -8.66
CA LYS A 161 -17.70 8.49 -9.85
C LYS A 161 -16.38 7.79 -9.58
N VAL A 162 -15.74 8.05 -8.44
CA VAL A 162 -14.50 7.36 -8.01
C VAL A 162 -14.75 5.86 -7.85
N LYS A 163 -15.82 5.46 -7.14
CA LYS A 163 -16.18 4.04 -6.96
C LYS A 163 -16.40 3.32 -8.28
N MET A 164 -17.14 3.95 -9.21
CA MET A 164 -17.40 3.39 -10.53
C MET A 164 -16.11 3.22 -11.34
N GLN A 165 -15.23 4.21 -11.31
CA GLN A 165 -13.95 4.15 -12.02
C GLN A 165 -13.04 3.06 -11.47
N LEU A 166 -12.93 2.94 -10.15
CA LEU A 166 -12.19 1.86 -9.49
C LEU A 166 -12.77 0.47 -9.84
N MET A 167 -14.09 0.34 -9.89
CA MET A 167 -14.74 -0.91 -10.29
C MET A 167 -14.37 -1.29 -11.72
N ARG A 168 -14.49 -0.35 -12.67
CA ARG A 168 -14.12 -0.58 -14.08
C ARG A 168 -12.65 -0.96 -14.23
N THR A 169 -11.75 -0.24 -13.57
CA THR A 169 -10.31 -0.52 -13.63
C THR A 169 -9.98 -1.88 -13.04
N ARG A 170 -10.63 -2.31 -11.94
CA ARG A 170 -10.45 -3.67 -11.39
C ARG A 170 -10.87 -4.75 -12.36
N ASN A 171 -12.02 -4.58 -13.03
CA ASN A 171 -12.50 -5.55 -14.00
C ASN A 171 -11.56 -5.64 -15.21
N GLN A 172 -11.01 -4.52 -15.68
CA GLN A 172 -10.00 -4.48 -16.73
C GLN A 172 -8.70 -5.17 -16.29
N LEU A 173 -8.23 -4.93 -15.06
CA LEU A 173 -7.05 -5.60 -14.50
C LEU A 173 -7.27 -7.11 -14.41
N LYS A 174 -8.42 -7.55 -13.91
CA LYS A 174 -8.78 -8.98 -13.86
C LYS A 174 -8.66 -9.62 -15.24
N THR A 175 -9.30 -9.03 -16.24
CA THR A 175 -9.23 -9.52 -17.63
C THR A 175 -7.80 -9.52 -18.20
N HIS A 176 -7.00 -8.52 -17.84
CA HIS A 176 -5.59 -8.44 -18.27
C HIS A 176 -4.75 -9.58 -17.67
N LEU A 177 -4.90 -9.84 -16.37
CA LEU A 177 -4.17 -10.89 -15.68
C LEU A 177 -4.61 -12.29 -16.13
N GLU A 178 -5.92 -12.51 -16.33
CA GLU A 178 -6.46 -13.77 -16.88
C GLU A 178 -5.88 -14.07 -18.29
N LYS A 179 -5.75 -13.05 -19.15
CA LYS A 179 -5.11 -13.18 -20.48
C LYS A 179 -3.62 -13.49 -20.40
N ALA A 180 -2.94 -13.05 -19.35
CA ALA A 180 -1.56 -13.37 -19.08
C ALA A 180 -1.37 -14.75 -18.40
N GLY A 181 -2.47 -15.53 -18.20
CA GLY A 181 -2.42 -16.85 -17.58
C GLY A 181 -2.36 -16.82 -16.04
N ILE A 182 -2.53 -15.67 -15.43
CA ILE A 182 -2.50 -15.50 -13.97
C ILE A 182 -3.92 -15.70 -13.44
N GLN A 183 -4.13 -16.77 -12.68
CA GLN A 183 -5.40 -17.04 -11.99
C GLN A 183 -5.53 -16.16 -10.74
N ILE A 184 -6.68 -15.48 -10.58
CA ILE A 184 -6.99 -14.58 -9.47
C ILE A 184 -8.22 -15.11 -8.71
#